data_bd66e602daddbabb8a7247f3cd2f8cfd
#
_entry.id   bd66e602daddbabb8a7247f3cd2f8cfd
#
_cell.length_a   1.000
_cell.length_b   1.000
_cell.length_c   1.000
_cell.angle_alpha   90.00
_cell.angle_beta   90.00
_cell.angle_gamma   90.00
#
_symmetry.space_group_name_H-M   'P 1'
#
loop_
_entity.id
_entity.type
_entity.pdbx_description
1 polymer ?
#
loop_
_entity_poly.entity_id
_entity_poly.type
_entity_poly.pdbx_seq_one_letter_code
_entity_poly.pdbx_strand_id
1 'polypeptide(L)'
;MSISTFSECITGAARSASDLVYKLIYSKRNRLIFAFVLTFVTLTLMTLTDRYGGGSDDDWAISLALSGRLPDSGLCLFVNAAISQITLALNTAFPAQNWFLVIEFIITATAFFSIIYGSLTYMKPLFGFLLIGAVEAFVLPGCTYESNFTFVAGIASLAGFLLLVGSTKTNSHSVIIPVAGIIFCVLGFLWRAEVLLLSIPFFAVALGFIFLSRQNRKSSISTSFSLFSVVQASIPYIAVIVLCGCFYAYNQAAWQEPEWAAWKDFNSPRSELSDYPMPDYEKVANDLTNHGLSKDDYFAPLMWITADTEVYTTETMEYLSSLSSALTFDNYLANVSEYLSNVSKSMPSHIILVVAFAVITILASRKKTALPQILVSLGFALVICLYFAAIGRLPERVETFIWLYSLSAIFLSIKHNAYDNDPNGTRKKLTEPYKTREVLASTTGLLTWVVATLLVLILTVPKFNPALLSAYLNQDTFRPNDPATEYASRDDGKILVWGTASYFDVEHAYRLKFLPSEDFLSKNLFLGGWTDRAPYTMANRERANMTNVIRGLAENPDAYLIIEEHREGHLPNLVLSLIQEHYYPNATIEKVESFKGKGPKDTFSVWKVRI
;
A
#
# COMPACT_ATOMS: atom_id res chain seq x y z
N MET A 1 20.13 4.78 -48.67
CA MET A 1 20.98 5.30 -47.58
C MET A 1 22.17 4.39 -47.46
N SER A 2 23.41 4.87 -47.58
CA SER A 2 24.58 4.02 -47.50
C SER A 2 24.80 3.54 -46.05
N ILE A 3 25.43 2.38 -45.86
CA ILE A 3 25.75 1.83 -44.53
C ILE A 3 26.60 2.84 -43.72
N SER A 4 27.44 3.62 -44.40
CA SER A 4 28.24 4.70 -43.78
C SER A 4 27.36 5.83 -43.21
N THR A 5 26.34 6.29 -43.94
CA THR A 5 25.41 7.35 -43.54
C THR A 5 24.53 6.90 -42.36
N PHE A 6 24.13 5.62 -42.34
CA PHE A 6 23.39 5.01 -41.24
C PHE A 6 24.24 4.90 -39.95
N SER A 7 25.51 4.49 -40.10
CA SER A 7 26.48 4.42 -39.00
C SER A 7 26.79 5.82 -38.41
N GLU A 8 26.92 6.84 -39.26
CA GLU A 8 27.12 8.24 -38.78
C GLU A 8 25.88 8.81 -38.07
N CYS A 9 24.70 8.47 -38.54
CA CYS A 9 23.45 8.89 -37.89
C CYS A 9 23.32 8.25 -36.51
N ILE A 10 23.60 6.94 -36.38
CA ILE A 10 23.57 6.24 -35.08
C ILE A 10 24.62 6.79 -34.12
N THR A 11 25.85 7.03 -34.60
CA THR A 11 26.91 7.59 -33.75
C THR A 11 26.61 9.04 -33.33
N GLY A 12 25.98 9.84 -34.19
CA GLY A 12 25.52 11.19 -33.87
C GLY A 12 24.40 11.18 -32.82
N ALA A 13 23.40 10.32 -32.99
CA ALA A 13 22.31 10.15 -32.03
C ALA A 13 22.82 9.64 -30.66
N ALA A 14 23.75 8.70 -30.65
CA ALA A 14 24.35 8.18 -29.42
C ALA A 14 25.18 9.26 -28.69
N ARG A 15 25.89 10.12 -29.39
CA ARG A 15 26.61 11.26 -28.79
C ARG A 15 25.62 12.29 -28.19
N SER A 16 24.57 12.64 -28.92
CA SER A 16 23.54 13.57 -28.43
C SER A 16 22.82 13.03 -27.19
N ALA A 17 22.45 11.76 -27.20
CA ALA A 17 21.86 11.10 -26.03
C ALA A 17 22.82 11.08 -24.84
N SER A 18 24.09 10.80 -25.08
CA SER A 18 25.17 10.84 -24.09
C SER A 18 25.35 12.21 -23.46
N ASP A 19 25.33 13.27 -24.24
CA ASP A 19 25.44 14.66 -23.76
C ASP A 19 24.20 15.07 -22.95
N LEU A 20 23.01 14.63 -23.37
CA LEU A 20 21.77 14.86 -22.64
C LEU A 20 21.80 14.17 -21.26
N VAL A 21 22.19 12.91 -21.21
CA VAL A 21 22.33 12.13 -19.97
C VAL A 21 23.38 12.77 -19.06
N TYR A 22 24.51 13.20 -19.61
CA TYR A 22 25.53 13.91 -18.86
C TYR A 22 24.95 15.18 -18.22
N LYS A 23 24.30 16.04 -19.00
CA LYS A 23 23.66 17.28 -18.49
C LYS A 23 22.60 16.98 -17.43
N LEU A 24 21.79 15.94 -17.63
CA LEU A 24 20.75 15.53 -16.69
C LEU A 24 21.34 15.12 -15.33
N ILE A 25 22.37 14.28 -15.34
CA ILE A 25 22.94 13.69 -14.12
C ILE A 25 23.80 14.69 -13.35
N TYR A 26 24.57 15.53 -14.05
CA TYR A 26 25.56 16.40 -13.42
C TYR A 26 25.02 17.78 -13.03
N SER A 27 23.86 18.18 -13.53
CA SER A 27 23.18 19.42 -13.15
C SER A 27 22.13 19.19 -12.06
N LYS A 28 22.30 19.80 -10.88
CA LYS A 28 21.27 19.76 -9.82
C LYS A 28 19.92 20.24 -10.33
N ARG A 29 19.90 21.32 -11.10
CA ARG A 29 18.70 21.90 -11.69
C ARG A 29 17.98 20.89 -12.61
N ASN A 30 18.73 20.21 -13.48
CA ASN A 30 18.13 19.26 -14.42
C ASN A 30 17.60 18.01 -13.72
N ARG A 31 18.27 17.52 -12.66
CA ARG A 31 17.75 16.43 -11.82
C ARG A 31 16.43 16.81 -11.15
N LEU A 32 16.31 18.04 -10.64
CA LEU A 32 15.07 18.54 -10.06
C LEU A 32 13.94 18.62 -11.10
N ILE A 33 14.22 19.18 -12.28
CA ILE A 33 13.24 19.29 -13.38
C ILE A 33 12.81 17.89 -13.82
N PHE A 34 13.74 16.97 -14.02
CA PHE A 34 13.44 15.60 -14.43
C PHE A 34 12.57 14.88 -13.38
N ALA A 35 12.95 14.98 -12.10
CA ALA A 35 12.17 14.39 -11.02
C ALA A 35 10.74 14.95 -10.97
N PHE A 36 10.59 16.27 -11.13
CA PHE A 36 9.28 16.91 -11.16
C PHE A 36 8.42 16.46 -12.34
N VAL A 37 8.97 16.50 -13.55
CA VAL A 37 8.24 16.10 -14.77
C VAL A 37 7.85 14.63 -14.71
N LEU A 38 8.77 13.75 -14.31
CA LEU A 38 8.49 12.31 -14.24
C LEU A 38 7.45 12.00 -13.16
N THR A 39 7.55 12.62 -11.98
CA THR A 39 6.52 12.51 -10.94
C THR A 39 5.15 12.92 -11.46
N PHE A 40 5.07 14.06 -12.14
CA PHE A 40 3.82 14.55 -12.71
C PHE A 40 3.23 13.56 -13.73
N VAL A 41 4.07 13.03 -14.63
CA VAL A 41 3.64 12.02 -15.63
C VAL A 41 3.15 10.75 -14.94
N THR A 42 3.91 10.22 -13.97
CA THR A 42 3.54 9.00 -13.24
C THR A 42 2.20 9.15 -12.51
N LEU A 43 2.02 10.26 -11.78
CA LEU A 43 0.76 10.52 -11.08
C LEU A 43 -0.42 10.72 -12.05
N THR A 44 -0.19 11.38 -13.17
CA THR A 44 -1.22 11.53 -14.21
C THR A 44 -1.64 10.16 -14.76
N LEU A 45 -0.68 9.29 -15.04
CA LEU A 45 -0.97 7.92 -15.51
C LEU A 45 -1.71 7.10 -14.45
N MET A 46 -1.33 7.19 -13.18
CA MET A 46 -2.04 6.54 -12.08
C MET A 46 -3.49 7.02 -12.00
N THR A 47 -3.72 8.33 -12.11
CA THR A 47 -5.06 8.92 -12.09
C THR A 47 -5.89 8.44 -13.29
N LEU A 48 -5.30 8.46 -14.50
CA LEU A 48 -6.00 8.07 -15.74
C LEU A 48 -6.32 6.59 -15.84
N THR A 49 -5.67 5.75 -15.05
CA THR A 49 -5.88 4.30 -15.03
C THR A 49 -6.71 3.84 -13.83
N ASP A 50 -7.30 4.80 -13.11
CA ASP A 50 -8.10 4.54 -11.91
C ASP A 50 -7.36 3.83 -10.77
N ARG A 51 -6.05 4.02 -10.71
CA ARG A 51 -5.19 3.40 -9.69
C ARG A 51 -4.92 4.31 -8.50
N TYR A 52 -5.49 5.52 -8.52
CA TYR A 52 -5.36 6.48 -7.45
C TYR A 52 -6.73 6.94 -6.94
N GLY A 53 -6.90 6.84 -5.64
CA GLY A 53 -8.01 7.48 -4.93
C GLY A 53 -9.37 6.82 -5.08
N GLY A 54 -9.49 5.54 -4.84
CA GLY A 54 -10.77 4.86 -4.75
C GLY A 54 -10.77 3.40 -5.21
N GLY A 55 -9.60 2.83 -5.47
CA GLY A 55 -9.49 1.42 -5.83
C GLY A 55 -9.38 0.49 -4.64
N SER A 56 -9.25 1.00 -3.42
CA SER A 56 -9.11 0.21 -2.21
C SER A 56 -10.32 0.43 -1.30
N ASP A 57 -10.98 -0.65 -0.97
CA ASP A 57 -12.03 -0.74 0.03
C ASP A 57 -11.58 -0.19 1.39
N ASP A 58 -10.35 -0.48 1.78
CA ASP A 58 -9.75 0.01 3.02
C ASP A 58 -9.70 1.55 3.06
N ASP A 59 -9.23 2.21 2.00
CA ASP A 59 -9.10 3.67 1.94
C ASP A 59 -10.46 4.38 1.97
N TRP A 60 -11.47 3.74 1.36
CA TRP A 60 -12.83 4.20 1.43
C TRP A 60 -13.36 4.13 2.87
N ALA A 61 -13.27 2.98 3.50
CA ALA A 61 -13.73 2.79 4.87
C ALA A 61 -13.00 3.71 5.86
N ILE A 62 -11.68 3.95 5.66
CA ILE A 62 -10.92 4.95 6.41
C ILE A 62 -11.45 6.37 6.15
N SER A 63 -11.73 6.70 4.89
CA SER A 63 -12.28 8.00 4.52
C SER A 63 -13.62 8.25 5.19
N LEU A 64 -14.50 7.25 5.27
CA LEU A 64 -15.78 7.32 6.00
C LEU A 64 -15.57 7.48 7.50
N ALA A 65 -14.73 6.65 8.10
CA ALA A 65 -14.40 6.70 9.52
C ALA A 65 -13.92 8.08 9.97
N LEU A 66 -13.16 8.74 9.10
CA LEU A 66 -12.55 10.04 9.36
C LEU A 66 -13.30 11.22 8.68
N SER A 67 -14.51 10.97 8.18
CA SER A 67 -15.28 11.98 7.44
C SER A 67 -15.80 13.13 8.32
N GLY A 68 -16.01 12.87 9.61
CA GLY A 68 -16.73 13.76 10.52
C GLY A 68 -18.23 13.83 10.23
N ARG A 69 -18.76 12.95 9.36
CA ARG A 69 -20.18 12.86 9.01
C ARG A 69 -20.92 11.75 9.76
N LEU A 70 -20.18 10.77 10.23
CA LEU A 70 -20.68 9.80 11.18
C LEU A 70 -20.50 10.34 12.60
N PRO A 71 -21.46 10.09 13.52
CA PRO A 71 -21.25 10.39 14.93
C PRO A 71 -20.05 9.57 15.42
N ASP A 72 -19.40 10.05 16.45
CA ASP A 72 -18.26 9.38 17.10
C ASP A 72 -17.11 9.02 16.14
N SER A 73 -16.99 9.75 15.02
CA SER A 73 -15.81 9.68 14.15
C SER A 73 -14.54 10.05 14.91
N GLY A 74 -13.44 9.32 14.74
CA GLY A 74 -12.24 9.66 15.51
C GLY A 74 -11.00 8.89 15.17
N LEU A 75 -10.97 7.57 15.34
CA LEU A 75 -9.80 6.75 15.12
C LEU A 75 -10.00 5.73 13.98
N CYS A 76 -8.89 5.28 13.44
CA CYS A 76 -8.85 4.21 12.45
C CYS A 76 -7.76 3.19 12.83
N LEU A 77 -8.03 1.89 12.62
CA LEU A 77 -7.12 0.80 13.00
C LEU A 77 -5.79 0.81 12.25
N PHE A 78 -5.79 1.24 11.00
CA PHE A 78 -4.64 1.06 10.10
C PHE A 78 -3.66 2.21 10.10
N VAL A 79 -4.10 3.40 10.51
CA VAL A 79 -3.26 4.60 10.56
C VAL A 79 -3.11 5.10 12.00
N ASN A 80 -2.00 5.79 12.27
CA ASN A 80 -1.77 6.36 13.58
C ASN A 80 -2.85 7.38 13.97
N ALA A 81 -3.21 7.42 15.25
CA ALA A 81 -4.20 8.37 15.78
C ALA A 81 -3.91 9.83 15.39
N ALA A 82 -2.64 10.23 15.26
CA ALA A 82 -2.29 11.57 14.80
C ALA A 82 -2.79 11.87 13.39
N ILE A 83 -2.69 10.91 12.46
CA ILE A 83 -3.23 11.04 11.10
C ILE A 83 -4.76 11.08 11.14
N SER A 84 -5.37 10.20 11.94
CA SER A 84 -6.82 10.18 12.12
C SER A 84 -7.35 11.54 12.58
N GLN A 85 -6.74 12.12 13.61
CA GLN A 85 -7.17 13.42 14.17
C GLN A 85 -6.94 14.58 13.19
N ILE A 86 -5.79 14.62 12.50
CA ILE A 86 -5.52 15.65 11.49
C ILE A 86 -6.54 15.56 10.34
N THR A 87 -6.80 14.35 9.85
CA THR A 87 -7.74 14.11 8.75
C THR A 87 -9.16 14.51 9.15
N LEU A 88 -9.60 14.09 10.34
CA LEU A 88 -10.91 14.46 10.89
C LEU A 88 -11.08 15.97 11.04
N ALA A 89 -10.08 16.66 11.59
CA ALA A 89 -10.11 18.11 11.73
C ALA A 89 -10.20 18.82 10.37
N LEU A 90 -9.48 18.34 9.36
CA LEU A 90 -9.52 18.89 8.00
C LEU A 90 -10.86 18.60 7.32
N ASN A 91 -11.41 17.39 7.45
CA ASN A 91 -12.72 17.03 6.90
C ASN A 91 -13.84 17.84 7.55
N THR A 92 -13.75 18.13 8.85
CA THR A 92 -14.70 18.97 9.56
C THR A 92 -14.59 20.44 9.14
N ALA A 93 -13.37 20.96 9.01
CA ALA A 93 -13.14 22.35 8.62
C ALA A 93 -13.42 22.63 7.13
N PHE A 94 -13.18 21.65 6.27
CA PHE A 94 -13.30 21.76 4.81
C PHE A 94 -14.02 20.54 4.23
N PRO A 95 -15.33 20.38 4.46
CA PRO A 95 -16.08 19.14 4.19
C PRO A 95 -16.31 18.84 2.70
N ALA A 96 -15.93 19.72 1.79
CA ALA A 96 -16.06 19.51 0.34
C ALA A 96 -14.99 18.57 -0.24
N GLN A 97 -13.96 18.23 0.54
CA GLN A 97 -12.84 17.41 0.10
C GLN A 97 -12.73 16.15 0.97
N ASN A 98 -12.25 15.06 0.36
CA ASN A 98 -11.80 13.89 1.10
C ASN A 98 -10.32 14.09 1.47
N TRP A 99 -10.07 14.64 2.65
CA TRP A 99 -8.72 15.00 3.08
C TRP A 99 -7.83 13.80 3.31
N PHE A 100 -8.37 12.63 3.62
CA PHE A 100 -7.57 11.42 3.70
C PHE A 100 -6.84 11.16 2.38
N LEU A 101 -7.60 11.07 1.29
CA LEU A 101 -7.03 10.83 -0.04
C LEU A 101 -6.19 12.00 -0.56
N VAL A 102 -6.53 13.25 -0.19
CA VAL A 102 -5.70 14.42 -0.56
C VAL A 102 -4.33 14.36 0.09
N ILE A 103 -4.26 13.99 1.38
CA ILE A 103 -2.98 13.86 2.11
C ILE A 103 -2.18 12.71 1.51
N GLU A 104 -2.81 11.56 1.22
CA GLU A 104 -2.15 10.44 0.54
C GLU A 104 -1.54 10.87 -0.79
N PHE A 105 -2.29 11.63 -1.59
CA PHE A 105 -1.80 12.16 -2.86
C PHE A 105 -0.55 13.04 -2.67
N ILE A 106 -0.58 13.95 -1.71
CA ILE A 106 0.54 14.86 -1.43
C ILE A 106 1.77 14.06 -0.99
N ILE A 107 1.60 13.07 -0.10
CA ILE A 107 2.70 12.23 0.37
C ILE A 107 3.26 11.42 -0.79
N THR A 108 2.41 10.77 -1.57
CA THR A 108 2.81 9.98 -2.74
C THR A 108 3.59 10.84 -3.74
N ALA A 109 3.06 12.00 -4.11
CA ALA A 109 3.72 12.92 -5.05
C ALA A 109 5.10 13.36 -4.57
N THR A 110 5.20 13.78 -3.31
CA THR A 110 6.47 14.27 -2.75
C THR A 110 7.47 13.14 -2.50
N ALA A 111 6.98 11.92 -2.17
CA ALA A 111 7.81 10.74 -2.02
C ALA A 111 8.38 10.28 -3.38
N PHE A 112 7.56 10.19 -4.44
CA PHE A 112 8.03 9.89 -5.80
C PHE A 112 9.09 10.87 -6.26
N PHE A 113 8.83 12.17 -6.13
CA PHE A 113 9.81 13.19 -6.43
C PHE A 113 11.13 12.94 -5.70
N SER A 114 11.06 12.63 -4.41
CA SER A 114 12.23 12.38 -3.56
C SER A 114 12.99 11.11 -3.95
N ILE A 115 12.27 10.04 -4.32
CA ILE A 115 12.86 8.79 -4.80
C ILE A 115 13.62 9.02 -6.11
N ILE A 116 12.99 9.67 -7.09
CA ILE A 116 13.61 9.94 -8.39
C ILE A 116 14.84 10.84 -8.21
N TYR A 117 14.70 11.94 -7.48
CA TYR A 117 15.80 12.86 -7.21
C TYR A 117 16.94 12.18 -6.42
N GLY A 118 16.61 11.41 -5.39
CA GLY A 118 17.56 10.67 -4.56
C GLY A 118 18.31 9.60 -5.34
N SER A 119 17.61 8.83 -6.17
CA SER A 119 18.20 7.80 -7.04
C SER A 119 19.25 8.39 -7.98
N LEU A 120 18.94 9.51 -8.64
CA LEU A 120 19.86 10.21 -9.53
C LEU A 120 21.00 10.94 -8.80
N THR A 121 20.84 11.20 -7.50
CA THR A 121 21.83 11.94 -6.70
C THR A 121 22.80 11.01 -5.98
N TYR A 122 22.32 9.89 -5.42
CA TYR A 122 23.08 9.06 -4.49
C TYR A 122 23.55 7.72 -5.09
N MET A 123 23.03 7.33 -6.25
CA MET A 123 23.41 6.11 -6.93
C MET A 123 24.28 6.40 -8.16
N LYS A 124 24.96 5.37 -8.65
CA LYS A 124 25.52 5.44 -10.01
C LYS A 124 24.36 5.60 -10.99
N PRO A 125 24.56 6.36 -12.09
CA PRO A 125 23.47 6.65 -13.02
C PRO A 125 22.69 5.43 -13.49
N LEU A 126 23.40 4.35 -13.86
CA LEU A 126 22.77 3.09 -14.25
C LEU A 126 21.81 2.59 -13.18
N PHE A 127 22.26 2.50 -11.94
CA PHE A 127 21.44 1.96 -10.83
C PHE A 127 20.34 2.93 -10.41
N GLY A 128 20.57 4.24 -10.54
CA GLY A 128 19.53 5.24 -10.33
C GLY A 128 18.38 5.08 -11.30
N PHE A 129 18.66 4.94 -12.60
CA PHE A 129 17.63 4.70 -13.61
C PHE A 129 16.97 3.32 -13.46
N LEU A 130 17.71 2.29 -13.08
CA LEU A 130 17.11 0.97 -12.79
C LEU A 130 16.15 1.03 -11.62
N LEU A 131 16.49 1.76 -10.54
CA LEU A 131 15.56 1.89 -9.41
C LEU A 131 14.32 2.69 -9.78
N ILE A 132 14.47 3.79 -10.52
CA ILE A 132 13.34 4.56 -11.03
C ILE A 132 12.43 3.67 -11.88
N GLY A 133 13.00 2.90 -12.81
CA GLY A 133 12.24 1.97 -13.64
C GLY A 133 11.56 0.85 -12.83
N ALA A 134 12.19 0.34 -11.75
CA ALA A 134 11.57 -0.63 -10.86
C ALA A 134 10.38 -0.01 -10.12
N VAL A 135 10.55 1.19 -9.55
CA VAL A 135 9.47 1.90 -8.84
C VAL A 135 8.30 2.17 -9.79
N GLU A 136 8.56 2.66 -11.00
CA GLU A 136 7.51 2.89 -12.01
C GLU A 136 6.81 1.59 -12.41
N ALA A 137 7.54 0.50 -12.63
CA ALA A 137 6.99 -0.80 -13.00
C ALA A 137 6.11 -1.41 -11.90
N PHE A 138 6.41 -1.13 -10.64
CA PHE A 138 5.60 -1.58 -9.52
C PHE A 138 4.40 -0.68 -9.22
N VAL A 139 4.47 0.58 -9.60
CA VAL A 139 3.46 1.60 -9.28
C VAL A 139 2.49 1.80 -10.44
N LEU A 140 2.97 1.74 -11.68
CA LEU A 140 2.11 1.91 -12.86
C LEU A 140 1.28 0.66 -13.12
N PRO A 141 0.03 0.79 -13.55
CA PRO A 141 -0.91 -0.31 -13.70
C PRO A 141 -0.47 -1.30 -14.77
N GLY A 142 -0.43 -2.53 -14.45
CA GLY A 142 -0.05 -3.67 -15.28
C GLY A 142 0.98 -4.55 -14.62
N CYS A 143 1.71 -4.02 -13.67
CA CYS A 143 2.65 -4.81 -12.88
C CYS A 143 2.15 -5.04 -11.46
N THR A 144 1.34 -4.15 -10.89
CA THR A 144 0.72 -4.35 -9.56
C THR A 144 -0.34 -3.29 -9.24
N TYR A 145 -0.68 -2.95 -8.19
CA TYR A 145 -1.59 -2.55 -7.17
C TYR A 145 -2.26 -1.18 -7.31
N GLU A 146 -3.44 -1.14 -6.79
CA GLU A 146 -4.17 0.06 -6.39
C GLU A 146 -3.41 0.77 -5.28
N SER A 147 -3.34 2.11 -5.36
CA SER A 147 -2.82 2.92 -4.28
C SER A 147 -3.72 2.75 -3.04
N ASN A 148 -3.11 2.46 -1.91
CA ASN A 148 -3.78 2.41 -0.62
C ASN A 148 -2.83 2.89 0.47
N PHE A 149 -3.35 3.03 1.69
CA PHE A 149 -2.57 3.47 2.86
C PHE A 149 -1.26 2.67 3.07
N THR A 150 -1.22 1.37 2.77
CA THR A 150 -0.01 0.53 2.85
C THR A 150 1.00 0.94 1.77
N PHE A 151 0.53 1.23 0.57
CA PHE A 151 1.36 1.72 -0.53
C PHE A 151 1.97 3.09 -0.18
N VAL A 152 1.17 4.02 0.35
CA VAL A 152 1.63 5.34 0.79
C VAL A 152 2.71 5.22 1.86
N ALA A 153 2.52 4.35 2.85
CA ALA A 153 3.53 4.04 3.86
C ALA A 153 4.83 3.51 3.24
N GLY A 154 4.70 2.60 2.28
CA GLY A 154 5.85 1.99 1.59
C GLY A 154 6.66 2.98 0.78
N ILE A 155 6.00 3.81 -0.03
CA ILE A 155 6.64 4.82 -0.86
C ILE A 155 7.30 5.92 0.00
N ALA A 156 6.64 6.34 1.08
CA ALA A 156 7.21 7.30 2.03
C ALA A 156 8.45 6.72 2.73
N SER A 157 8.36 5.48 3.25
CA SER A 157 9.49 4.80 3.88
C SER A 157 10.67 4.63 2.91
N LEU A 158 10.41 4.29 1.64
CA LEU A 158 11.43 4.20 0.60
C LEU A 158 12.11 5.54 0.32
N ALA A 159 11.33 6.62 0.22
CA ALA A 159 11.86 7.98 0.07
C ALA A 159 12.74 8.36 1.26
N GLY A 160 12.27 8.12 2.48
CA GLY A 160 13.02 8.33 3.72
C GLY A 160 14.33 7.55 3.73
N PHE A 161 14.27 6.26 3.41
CA PHE A 161 15.41 5.37 3.29
C PHE A 161 16.47 5.90 2.32
N LEU A 162 16.07 6.25 1.11
CA LEU A 162 16.98 6.76 0.09
C LEU A 162 17.65 8.07 0.50
N LEU A 163 16.89 8.99 1.10
CA LEU A 163 17.41 10.30 1.51
C LEU A 163 18.37 10.19 2.71
N LEU A 164 18.03 9.41 3.75
CA LEU A 164 18.87 9.24 4.94
C LEU A 164 20.18 8.51 4.61
N VAL A 165 20.11 7.35 3.97
CA VAL A 165 21.28 6.56 3.63
C VAL A 165 22.12 7.28 2.57
N GLY A 166 21.48 7.94 1.59
CA GLY A 166 22.14 8.73 0.56
C GLY A 166 22.90 9.93 1.13
N SER A 167 22.30 10.67 2.06
CA SER A 167 22.97 11.78 2.74
C SER A 167 24.17 11.32 3.58
N THR A 168 24.01 10.19 4.29
CA THR A 168 25.11 9.54 5.02
C THR A 168 26.22 9.12 4.08
N LYS A 169 25.90 8.53 2.93
CA LYS A 169 26.89 8.06 1.93
C LYS A 169 27.75 9.20 1.37
N THR A 170 27.17 10.38 1.15
CA THR A 170 27.82 11.51 0.50
C THR A 170 28.46 12.52 1.48
N ASN A 171 28.30 12.33 2.79
CA ASN A 171 28.65 13.34 3.81
C ASN A 171 28.09 14.73 3.46
N SER A 172 26.82 14.77 3.06
CA SER A 172 26.17 16.01 2.66
C SER A 172 26.15 17.01 3.82
N HIS A 173 26.61 18.22 3.59
CA HIS A 173 26.48 19.34 4.54
C HIS A 173 25.07 19.98 4.52
N SER A 174 24.18 19.53 3.64
CA SER A 174 22.80 20.00 3.58
C SER A 174 21.99 19.38 4.72
N VAL A 175 21.39 20.22 5.56
CA VAL A 175 20.47 19.80 6.62
C VAL A 175 19.10 19.42 6.05
N ILE A 176 18.70 20.01 4.93
CA ILE A 176 17.37 19.82 4.31
C ILE A 176 17.11 18.37 3.95
N ILE A 177 18.13 17.68 3.41
CA ILE A 177 17.95 16.30 2.92
C ILE A 177 17.71 15.29 4.06
N PRO A 178 18.56 15.25 5.13
CA PRO A 178 18.24 14.37 6.25
C PRO A 178 16.94 14.74 6.95
N VAL A 179 16.58 16.03 7.05
CA VAL A 179 15.26 16.44 7.60
C VAL A 179 14.11 15.91 6.73
N ALA A 180 14.18 16.02 5.41
CA ALA A 180 13.20 15.43 4.52
C ALA A 180 13.15 13.89 4.69
N GLY A 181 14.28 13.23 4.82
CA GLY A 181 14.36 11.80 5.08
C GLY A 181 13.71 11.40 6.41
N ILE A 182 13.91 12.18 7.48
CA ILE A 182 13.23 11.98 8.77
C ILE A 182 11.71 12.10 8.59
N ILE A 183 11.26 13.18 7.94
CA ILE A 183 9.82 13.42 7.71
C ILE A 183 9.19 12.24 6.97
N PHE A 184 9.81 11.75 5.90
CA PHE A 184 9.26 10.62 5.15
C PHE A 184 9.26 9.31 5.94
N CYS A 185 10.29 9.03 6.75
CA CYS A 185 10.27 7.87 7.64
C CYS A 185 9.15 7.97 8.68
N VAL A 186 8.95 9.15 9.28
CA VAL A 186 7.86 9.40 10.23
C VAL A 186 6.51 9.28 9.54
N LEU A 187 6.34 9.84 8.34
CA LEU A 187 5.10 9.67 7.57
C LEU A 187 4.84 8.21 7.24
N GLY A 188 5.85 7.44 6.82
CA GLY A 188 5.72 6.00 6.60
C GLY A 188 5.26 5.26 7.87
N PHE A 189 5.82 5.62 9.04
CA PHE A 189 5.39 5.10 10.34
C PHE A 189 3.95 5.46 10.69
N LEU A 190 3.56 6.71 10.48
CA LEU A 190 2.22 7.21 10.80
C LEU A 190 1.13 6.58 9.92
N TRP A 191 1.46 6.28 8.66
CA TRP A 191 0.54 5.60 7.75
C TRP A 191 0.45 4.10 8.02
N ARG A 192 1.61 3.43 8.24
CA ARG A 192 1.66 2.01 8.64
C ARG A 192 3.03 1.66 9.21
N ALA A 193 3.09 1.51 10.52
CA ALA A 193 4.33 1.28 11.26
C ALA A 193 5.08 0.01 10.78
N GLU A 194 4.36 -1.07 10.49
CA GLU A 194 4.90 -2.36 10.07
C GLU A 194 5.70 -2.24 8.77
N VAL A 195 5.24 -1.39 7.84
CA VAL A 195 5.90 -1.17 6.54
C VAL A 195 7.23 -0.44 6.71
N LEU A 196 7.32 0.53 7.63
CA LEU A 196 8.60 1.13 7.98
C LEU A 196 9.53 0.12 8.64
N LEU A 197 9.03 -0.70 9.57
CA LEU A 197 9.82 -1.74 10.25
C LEU A 197 10.41 -2.74 9.26
N LEU A 198 9.66 -3.13 8.21
CA LEU A 198 10.16 -3.98 7.13
C LEU A 198 11.37 -3.39 6.40
N SER A 199 11.55 -2.07 6.40
CA SER A 199 12.70 -1.42 5.76
C SER A 199 14.00 -1.54 6.58
N ILE A 200 13.92 -1.75 7.90
CA ILE A 200 15.07 -1.69 8.84
C ILE A 200 16.21 -2.65 8.45
N PRO A 201 15.98 -3.95 8.13
CA PRO A 201 17.07 -4.85 7.75
C PRO A 201 17.85 -4.32 6.55
N PHE A 202 17.17 -3.72 5.58
CA PHE A 202 17.77 -3.16 4.37
C PHE A 202 18.54 -1.87 4.65
N PHE A 203 18.05 -1.00 5.56
CA PHE A 203 18.81 0.14 6.07
C PHE A 203 20.12 -0.32 6.72
N ALA A 204 20.05 -1.33 7.58
CA ALA A 204 21.21 -1.88 8.28
C ALA A 204 22.24 -2.44 7.28
N VAL A 205 21.79 -3.20 6.28
CA VAL A 205 22.64 -3.75 5.21
C VAL A 205 23.35 -2.62 4.45
N ALA A 206 22.58 -1.64 3.96
CA ALA A 206 23.13 -0.53 3.18
C ALA A 206 24.16 0.28 3.99
N LEU A 207 23.83 0.65 5.22
CA LEU A 207 24.74 1.39 6.11
C LEU A 207 25.98 0.56 6.46
N GLY A 208 25.83 -0.71 6.80
CA GLY A 208 26.94 -1.60 7.09
C GLY A 208 27.96 -1.64 5.96
N PHE A 209 27.52 -1.86 4.73
CA PHE A 209 28.41 -1.85 3.57
C PHE A 209 29.03 -0.49 3.25
N ILE A 210 28.31 0.62 3.48
CA ILE A 210 28.85 1.97 3.34
C ILE A 210 29.97 2.17 4.37
N PHE A 211 29.77 1.80 5.63
CA PHE A 211 30.79 1.95 6.68
C PHE A 211 32.00 1.05 6.43
N LEU A 212 31.82 -0.24 6.11
CA LEU A 212 32.92 -1.14 5.74
C LEU A 212 33.74 -0.60 4.56
N SER A 213 33.06 -0.04 3.55
CA SER A 213 33.71 0.57 2.41
C SER A 213 34.58 1.78 2.77
N ARG A 214 34.19 2.56 3.79
CA ARG A 214 34.95 3.69 4.30
C ARG A 214 36.16 3.25 5.13
N GLN A 215 35.99 2.22 5.96
CA GLN A 215 37.07 1.69 6.79
C GLN A 215 38.21 1.15 5.93
N ASN A 216 37.93 0.40 4.86
CA ASN A 216 38.93 -0.16 3.95
C ASN A 216 39.73 0.91 3.17
N ARG A 217 39.21 2.15 3.04
CA ARG A 217 39.96 3.27 2.44
C ARG A 217 40.91 3.93 3.42
N LYS A 218 40.63 3.87 4.73
CA LYS A 218 41.41 4.57 5.76
C LYS A 218 42.63 3.81 6.25
N SER A 219 42.72 2.50 5.96
CA SER A 219 43.91 1.70 6.30
C SER A 219 45.19 2.17 5.58
N SER A 220 45.07 3.04 4.57
CA SER A 220 46.21 3.65 3.87
C SER A 220 46.58 5.06 4.32
N ILE A 221 45.80 5.72 5.19
CA ILE A 221 46.06 7.07 5.69
C ILE A 221 45.56 7.15 7.14
N SER A 222 46.44 7.42 8.08
CA SER A 222 46.16 7.45 9.54
C SER A 222 45.27 8.66 9.91
N THR A 223 43.98 8.57 9.64
CA THR A 223 42.99 9.48 10.23
C THR A 223 42.14 8.72 11.22
N SER A 224 42.30 9.04 12.52
CA SER A 224 41.47 8.51 13.60
C SER A 224 39.98 8.65 13.26
N PHE A 225 39.25 7.56 13.39
CA PHE A 225 37.78 7.55 13.29
C PHE A 225 37.27 8.38 14.48
N SER A 226 36.93 9.63 14.28
CA SER A 226 36.40 10.45 15.37
C SER A 226 35.04 9.90 15.75
N LEU A 227 34.88 9.51 17.01
CA LEU A 227 33.59 9.12 17.61
C LEU A 227 32.52 10.18 17.30
N PHE A 228 32.92 11.43 17.26
CA PHE A 228 32.09 12.57 16.90
C PHE A 228 31.47 12.43 15.51
N SER A 229 32.23 11.96 14.50
CA SER A 229 31.68 11.76 13.14
C SER A 229 30.64 10.65 13.08
N VAL A 230 30.77 9.61 13.91
CA VAL A 230 29.77 8.53 14.01
C VAL A 230 28.53 9.05 14.69
N VAL A 231 28.68 9.74 15.81
CA VAL A 231 27.55 10.36 16.54
C VAL A 231 26.77 11.32 15.62
N GLN A 232 27.47 12.22 14.94
CA GLN A 232 26.84 13.16 14.02
C GLN A 232 26.07 12.47 12.87
N ALA A 233 26.62 11.38 12.32
CA ALA A 233 25.96 10.60 11.28
C ALA A 233 24.74 9.83 11.81
N SER A 234 24.68 9.55 13.12
CA SER A 234 23.58 8.80 13.75
C SER A 234 22.40 9.69 14.15
N ILE A 235 22.59 11.01 14.29
CA ILE A 235 21.55 11.95 14.75
C ILE A 235 20.23 11.80 13.97
N PRO A 236 20.21 11.76 12.60
CA PRO A 236 18.95 11.63 11.87
C PRO A 236 18.20 10.34 12.18
N TYR A 237 18.91 9.25 12.37
CA TYR A 237 18.30 7.93 12.68
C TYR A 237 17.73 7.91 14.11
N ILE A 238 18.46 8.51 15.07
CA ILE A 238 17.97 8.68 16.44
C ILE A 238 16.71 9.55 16.43
N ALA A 239 16.69 10.63 15.65
CA ALA A 239 15.51 11.48 15.52
C ALA A 239 14.28 10.71 14.96
N VAL A 240 14.46 9.83 13.98
CA VAL A 240 13.38 8.96 13.49
C VAL A 240 12.88 8.06 14.64
N ILE A 241 13.78 7.39 15.35
CA ILE A 241 13.41 6.49 16.45
C ILE A 241 12.63 7.24 17.54
N VAL A 242 13.12 8.42 17.95
CA VAL A 242 12.47 9.23 19.00
C VAL A 242 11.09 9.71 18.54
N LEU A 243 10.98 10.25 17.34
CA LEU A 243 9.69 10.74 16.82
C LEU A 243 8.68 9.60 16.63
N CYS A 244 9.10 8.47 16.05
CA CYS A 244 8.24 7.29 15.93
C CYS A 244 7.83 6.78 17.32
N GLY A 245 8.73 6.77 18.31
CA GLY A 245 8.41 6.41 19.68
C GLY A 245 7.39 7.34 20.34
N CYS A 246 7.52 8.65 20.13
CA CYS A 246 6.53 9.63 20.61
C CYS A 246 5.16 9.42 19.98
N PHE A 247 5.09 9.21 18.65
CA PHE A 247 3.83 8.94 17.97
C PHE A 247 3.24 7.57 18.32
N TYR A 248 4.07 6.58 18.58
CA TYR A 248 3.61 5.29 19.12
C TYR A 248 2.94 5.47 20.50
N ALA A 249 3.59 6.19 21.41
CA ALA A 249 3.04 6.47 22.74
C ALA A 249 1.73 7.26 22.65
N TYR A 250 1.68 8.28 21.77
CA TYR A 250 0.46 9.03 21.50
C TYR A 250 -0.67 8.12 20.97
N ASN A 251 -0.35 7.26 20.01
CA ASN A 251 -1.32 6.31 19.46
C ASN A 251 -1.85 5.37 20.56
N GLN A 252 -0.98 4.82 21.40
CA GLN A 252 -1.43 3.95 22.50
C GLN A 252 -2.32 4.69 23.48
N ALA A 253 -2.02 5.95 23.81
CA ALA A 253 -2.85 6.76 24.69
C ALA A 253 -4.25 7.05 24.09
N ALA A 254 -4.32 7.34 22.78
CA ALA A 254 -5.60 7.60 22.11
C ALA A 254 -6.53 6.36 22.11
N TRP A 255 -5.96 5.15 22.04
CA TRP A 255 -6.71 3.90 22.08
C TRP A 255 -7.13 3.45 23.50
N GLN A 256 -6.90 4.26 24.55
CA GLN A 256 -7.32 3.93 25.92
C GLN A 256 -8.78 4.34 26.21
N GLU A 257 -9.41 5.14 25.38
CA GLU A 257 -10.84 5.47 25.54
C GLU A 257 -11.67 4.18 25.45
N PRO A 258 -12.63 3.94 26.37
CA PRO A 258 -13.30 2.65 26.53
C PRO A 258 -13.94 2.09 25.25
N GLU A 259 -14.61 2.94 24.48
CA GLU A 259 -15.31 2.53 23.26
C GLU A 259 -14.33 2.13 22.14
N TRP A 260 -13.22 2.87 22.00
CA TRP A 260 -12.16 2.56 21.04
C TRP A 260 -11.37 1.32 21.46
N ALA A 261 -11.12 1.15 22.76
CA ALA A 261 -10.48 -0.06 23.30
C ALA A 261 -11.34 -1.30 23.04
N ALA A 262 -12.64 -1.23 23.33
CA ALA A 262 -13.57 -2.32 23.08
C ALA A 262 -13.62 -2.73 21.60
N TRP A 263 -13.65 -1.74 20.69
CA TRP A 263 -13.56 -2.04 19.26
C TRP A 263 -12.25 -2.71 18.86
N LYS A 264 -11.12 -2.23 19.38
CA LYS A 264 -9.80 -2.83 19.11
C LYS A 264 -9.75 -4.28 19.60
N ASP A 265 -10.30 -4.55 20.79
CA ASP A 265 -10.34 -5.89 21.38
C ASP A 265 -11.21 -6.84 20.56
N PHE A 266 -12.36 -6.36 20.07
CA PHE A 266 -13.20 -7.12 19.14
C PHE A 266 -12.50 -7.37 17.79
N ASN A 267 -11.84 -6.34 17.22
CA ASN A 267 -11.26 -6.42 15.90
C ASN A 267 -10.01 -7.30 15.83
N SER A 268 -9.28 -7.46 16.94
CA SER A 268 -8.08 -8.31 16.97
C SER A 268 -8.39 -9.76 16.59
N PRO A 269 -9.23 -10.51 17.33
CA PRO A 269 -9.62 -11.87 16.95
C PRO A 269 -10.40 -11.93 15.64
N ARG A 270 -11.24 -10.93 15.33
CA ARG A 270 -11.91 -10.86 14.03
C ARG A 270 -10.91 -10.87 12.86
N SER A 271 -9.83 -10.11 12.97
CA SER A 271 -8.80 -10.06 11.91
C SER A 271 -8.08 -11.40 11.74
N GLU A 272 -7.90 -12.16 12.80
CA GLU A 272 -7.31 -13.50 12.73
C GLU A 272 -8.21 -14.45 11.92
N LEU A 273 -9.52 -14.40 12.14
CA LEU A 273 -10.49 -15.21 11.41
C LEU A 273 -10.53 -14.92 9.91
N SER A 274 -10.47 -13.65 9.54
CA SER A 274 -10.64 -13.23 8.15
C SER A 274 -9.34 -13.19 7.35
N ASP A 275 -8.21 -13.00 8.03
CA ASP A 275 -6.93 -12.71 7.40
C ASP A 275 -5.97 -13.90 7.38
N TYR A 276 -6.23 -14.94 8.19
CA TYR A 276 -5.38 -16.12 8.30
C TYR A 276 -6.14 -17.40 7.98
N PRO A 277 -5.45 -18.47 7.54
CA PRO A 277 -6.07 -19.75 7.30
C PRO A 277 -6.74 -20.29 8.55
N MET A 278 -7.98 -20.74 8.40
CA MET A 278 -8.75 -21.39 9.45
C MET A 278 -8.91 -22.90 9.17
N PRO A 279 -9.07 -23.75 10.19
CA PRO A 279 -9.27 -25.17 10.00
C PRO A 279 -10.57 -25.48 9.25
N ASP A 280 -10.61 -26.60 8.53
CA ASP A 280 -11.85 -27.09 7.91
C ASP A 280 -12.91 -27.31 8.99
N TYR A 281 -14.16 -26.97 8.69
CA TYR A 281 -15.28 -27.09 9.62
C TYR A 281 -15.38 -28.49 10.25
N GLU A 282 -15.19 -29.56 9.47
CA GLU A 282 -15.29 -30.96 9.93
C GLU A 282 -14.30 -31.29 11.06
N LYS A 283 -13.20 -30.56 11.17
CA LYS A 283 -12.20 -30.76 12.24
C LYS A 283 -12.59 -30.09 13.55
N VAL A 284 -13.46 -29.08 13.50
CA VAL A 284 -13.84 -28.25 14.66
C VAL A 284 -15.34 -28.32 14.97
N ALA A 285 -16.13 -29.07 14.20
CA ALA A 285 -17.58 -29.14 14.30
C ALA A 285 -18.09 -29.53 15.71
N ASN A 286 -17.43 -30.49 16.36
CA ASN A 286 -17.80 -30.92 17.72
C ASN A 286 -17.52 -29.82 18.75
N ASP A 287 -16.41 -29.12 18.61
CA ASP A 287 -16.03 -28.03 19.52
C ASP A 287 -16.97 -26.85 19.37
N LEU A 288 -17.35 -26.50 18.13
CA LEU A 288 -18.35 -25.46 17.83
C LEU A 288 -19.71 -25.81 18.43
N THR A 289 -20.20 -27.06 18.24
CA THR A 289 -21.46 -27.50 18.80
C THR A 289 -21.46 -27.44 20.33
N ASN A 290 -20.37 -27.80 20.99
CA ASN A 290 -20.22 -27.70 22.44
C ASN A 290 -20.27 -26.24 22.95
N HIS A 291 -19.95 -25.27 22.11
CA HIS A 291 -20.06 -23.83 22.40
C HIS A 291 -21.39 -23.23 21.89
N GLY A 292 -22.33 -24.07 21.39
CA GLY A 292 -23.62 -23.60 20.92
C GLY A 292 -23.58 -22.86 19.59
N LEU A 293 -22.49 -23.04 18.81
CA LEU A 293 -22.31 -22.41 17.51
C LEU A 293 -22.60 -23.40 16.38
N SER A 294 -23.30 -22.93 15.39
CA SER A 294 -23.64 -23.66 14.19
C SER A 294 -22.52 -23.63 13.13
N LYS A 295 -22.77 -24.36 12.04
CA LYS A 295 -21.91 -24.26 10.86
C LYS A 295 -21.91 -22.86 10.25
N ASP A 296 -23.08 -22.22 10.21
CA ASP A 296 -23.25 -20.90 9.62
C ASP A 296 -22.65 -19.80 10.51
N ASP A 297 -22.69 -19.99 11.84
CA ASP A 297 -21.97 -19.14 12.79
C ASP A 297 -20.44 -19.19 12.62
N TYR A 298 -19.91 -20.33 12.18
CA TYR A 298 -18.49 -20.46 11.87
C TYR A 298 -18.12 -19.78 10.55
N PHE A 299 -18.93 -19.95 9.50
CA PHE A 299 -18.60 -19.44 8.17
C PHE A 299 -18.86 -17.94 8.00
N ALA A 300 -19.87 -17.36 8.68
CA ALA A 300 -20.23 -15.97 8.50
C ALA A 300 -19.05 -15.00 8.81
N PRO A 301 -18.33 -15.09 9.95
CA PRO A 301 -17.19 -14.19 10.20
C PRO A 301 -16.01 -14.44 9.25
N LEU A 302 -15.84 -15.67 8.71
CA LEU A 302 -14.83 -15.92 7.67
C LEU A 302 -15.15 -15.17 6.36
N MET A 303 -16.43 -14.84 6.14
CA MET A 303 -16.91 -14.00 5.04
C MET A 303 -17.09 -12.53 5.45
N TRP A 304 -16.46 -12.10 6.53
CA TRP A 304 -16.56 -10.73 7.07
C TRP A 304 -17.96 -10.35 7.58
N ILE A 305 -18.87 -11.30 7.80
CA ILE A 305 -20.23 -11.08 8.29
C ILE A 305 -20.20 -11.20 9.81
N THR A 306 -20.18 -10.06 10.50
CA THR A 306 -20.09 -9.98 11.97
C THR A 306 -21.14 -9.04 12.56
N ALA A 307 -22.10 -8.60 11.76
CA ALA A 307 -23.08 -7.59 12.14
C ALA A 307 -24.15 -8.07 13.13
N ASP A 308 -24.14 -9.35 13.51
CA ASP A 308 -24.92 -9.85 14.64
C ASP A 308 -24.21 -9.56 15.96
N THR A 309 -24.74 -8.61 16.72
CA THR A 309 -24.11 -8.16 17.96
C THR A 309 -24.32 -9.09 19.15
N GLU A 310 -25.26 -10.02 19.06
CA GLU A 310 -25.61 -10.95 20.12
C GLU A 310 -24.84 -12.27 19.97
N VAL A 311 -24.63 -12.71 18.73
CA VAL A 311 -23.87 -13.94 18.42
C VAL A 311 -22.38 -13.68 18.41
N TYR A 312 -21.93 -12.66 17.68
CA TYR A 312 -20.51 -12.33 17.54
C TYR A 312 -20.05 -11.30 18.60
N THR A 313 -19.98 -11.76 19.85
CA THR A 313 -19.37 -11.02 20.95
C THR A 313 -17.84 -11.10 20.87
N THR A 314 -17.13 -10.29 21.66
CA THR A 314 -15.65 -10.37 21.74
C THR A 314 -15.21 -11.79 22.16
N GLU A 315 -15.90 -12.39 23.14
CA GLU A 315 -15.63 -13.73 23.63
C GLU A 315 -15.83 -14.79 22.54
N THR A 316 -16.93 -14.67 21.75
CA THR A 316 -17.17 -15.57 20.61
C THR A 316 -16.07 -15.45 19.57
N MET A 317 -15.64 -14.22 19.27
CA MET A 317 -14.57 -13.99 18.29
C MET A 317 -13.21 -14.52 18.80
N GLU A 318 -12.89 -14.34 20.07
CA GLU A 318 -11.70 -14.91 20.71
C GLU A 318 -11.71 -16.43 20.68
N TYR A 319 -12.86 -17.05 20.99
CA TYR A 319 -13.00 -18.50 20.89
C TYR A 319 -12.80 -18.98 19.45
N LEU A 320 -13.47 -18.38 18.48
CA LEU A 320 -13.34 -18.77 17.08
C LEU A 320 -11.90 -18.58 16.57
N SER A 321 -11.25 -17.47 16.91
CA SER A 321 -9.86 -17.24 16.51
C SER A 321 -8.89 -18.24 17.14
N SER A 322 -9.18 -18.71 18.36
CA SER A 322 -8.36 -19.72 19.05
C SER A 322 -8.31 -21.07 18.31
N LEU A 323 -9.31 -21.36 17.45
CA LEU A 323 -9.32 -22.54 16.61
C LEU A 323 -8.20 -22.53 15.56
N SER A 324 -7.70 -21.34 15.19
CA SER A 324 -6.55 -21.20 14.29
C SER A 324 -5.26 -21.79 14.88
N SER A 325 -5.15 -21.90 16.21
CA SER A 325 -4.01 -22.53 16.89
C SER A 325 -3.85 -24.03 16.58
N ALA A 326 -4.84 -24.63 15.92
CA ALA A 326 -4.75 -26.00 15.39
C ALA A 326 -3.85 -26.12 14.14
N LEU A 327 -3.28 -25.01 13.62
CA LEU A 327 -2.33 -25.06 12.53
C LEU A 327 -1.03 -25.72 13.00
N THR A 328 -0.70 -26.83 12.35
CA THR A 328 0.50 -27.62 12.63
C THR A 328 1.70 -27.12 11.86
N PHE A 329 2.90 -27.59 12.20
CA PHE A 329 4.10 -27.34 11.41
C PHE A 329 3.93 -27.74 9.93
N ASP A 330 3.17 -28.78 9.65
CA ASP A 330 2.87 -29.24 8.29
C ASP A 330 2.05 -28.19 7.50
N ASN A 331 1.16 -27.45 8.17
CA ASN A 331 0.43 -26.34 7.54
C ASN A 331 1.39 -25.20 7.12
N TYR A 332 2.36 -24.84 7.97
CA TYR A 332 3.37 -23.84 7.60
C TYR A 332 4.21 -24.29 6.41
N LEU A 333 4.60 -25.57 6.35
CA LEU A 333 5.31 -26.12 5.20
C LEU A 333 4.44 -26.16 3.93
N ALA A 334 3.16 -26.49 4.06
CA ALA A 334 2.21 -26.47 2.95
C ALA A 334 2.07 -25.05 2.38
N ASN A 335 1.89 -24.04 3.22
CA ASN A 335 1.79 -22.64 2.81
C ASN A 335 3.05 -22.16 2.07
N VAL A 336 4.25 -22.50 2.57
CA VAL A 336 5.51 -22.20 1.89
C VAL A 336 5.60 -22.92 0.55
N SER A 337 5.21 -24.21 0.49
CA SER A 337 5.21 -25.00 -0.74
C SER A 337 4.25 -24.41 -1.77
N GLU A 338 3.08 -23.98 -1.34
CA GLU A 338 2.09 -23.32 -2.19
C GLU A 338 2.64 -22.00 -2.75
N TYR A 339 3.22 -21.15 -1.91
CA TYR A 339 3.87 -19.91 -2.34
C TYR A 339 4.94 -20.18 -3.40
N LEU A 340 5.86 -21.11 -3.13
CA LEU A 340 6.92 -21.47 -4.07
C LEU A 340 6.37 -22.06 -5.38
N SER A 341 5.31 -22.86 -5.30
CA SER A 341 4.60 -23.38 -6.48
C SER A 341 3.98 -22.25 -7.30
N ASN A 342 3.32 -21.29 -6.65
CA ASN A 342 2.72 -20.14 -7.31
C ASN A 342 3.78 -19.26 -7.97
N VAL A 343 4.89 -18.99 -7.28
CA VAL A 343 6.06 -18.31 -7.86
C VAL A 343 6.63 -19.05 -9.06
N SER A 344 6.65 -20.39 -9.04
CA SER A 344 7.19 -21.19 -10.15
C SER A 344 6.26 -21.26 -11.36
N LYS A 345 4.94 -21.24 -11.15
CA LYS A 345 3.91 -21.35 -12.22
C LYS A 345 3.63 -19.99 -12.89
N SER A 346 3.53 -18.95 -12.09
CA SER A 346 3.28 -17.59 -12.54
C SER A 346 4.30 -16.67 -11.87
N MET A 347 5.58 -16.73 -12.34
CA MET A 347 6.63 -15.91 -11.75
C MET A 347 6.16 -14.44 -11.73
N PRO A 348 5.89 -13.88 -10.55
CA PRO A 348 5.41 -12.51 -10.48
C PRO A 348 6.36 -11.56 -11.18
N SER A 349 5.83 -10.60 -11.93
CA SER A 349 6.63 -9.66 -12.73
C SER A 349 7.70 -8.94 -11.90
N HIS A 350 7.43 -8.67 -10.63
CA HIS A 350 8.39 -8.04 -9.71
C HIS A 350 9.58 -8.94 -9.40
N ILE A 351 9.42 -10.24 -9.23
CA ILE A 351 10.55 -11.18 -9.02
C ILE A 351 11.43 -11.24 -10.25
N ILE A 352 10.84 -11.33 -11.45
CA ILE A 352 11.59 -11.29 -12.70
C ILE A 352 12.44 -10.03 -12.80
N LEU A 353 11.85 -8.86 -12.49
CA LEU A 353 12.57 -7.59 -12.50
C LEU A 353 13.71 -7.56 -11.48
N VAL A 354 13.48 -8.06 -10.26
CA VAL A 354 14.51 -8.12 -9.22
C VAL A 354 15.67 -9.00 -9.64
N VAL A 355 15.39 -10.19 -10.18
CA VAL A 355 16.42 -11.12 -10.70
C VAL A 355 17.18 -10.48 -11.85
N ALA A 356 16.47 -9.87 -12.82
CA ALA A 356 17.10 -9.19 -13.94
C ALA A 356 18.02 -8.05 -13.45
N PHE A 357 17.58 -7.24 -12.51
CA PHE A 357 18.37 -6.14 -11.95
C PHE A 357 19.56 -6.64 -11.11
N ALA A 358 19.42 -7.74 -10.39
CA ALA A 358 20.53 -8.39 -9.70
C ALA A 358 21.59 -8.88 -10.70
N VAL A 359 21.18 -9.54 -11.78
CA VAL A 359 22.07 -10.00 -12.87
C VAL A 359 22.77 -8.81 -13.53
N ILE A 360 22.03 -7.75 -13.92
CA ILE A 360 22.61 -6.53 -14.49
C ILE A 360 23.63 -5.92 -13.53
N THR A 361 23.33 -5.92 -12.24
CA THR A 361 24.21 -5.40 -11.20
C THR A 361 25.51 -6.19 -11.10
N ILE A 362 25.44 -7.52 -11.15
CA ILE A 362 26.62 -8.41 -11.16
C ILE A 362 27.47 -8.13 -12.40
N LEU A 363 26.85 -8.08 -13.57
CA LEU A 363 27.55 -7.83 -14.84
C LEU A 363 28.17 -6.43 -14.91
N ALA A 364 27.47 -5.41 -14.41
CA ALA A 364 27.95 -4.03 -14.41
C ALA A 364 28.99 -3.73 -13.32
N SER A 365 28.97 -4.46 -12.22
CA SER A 365 29.95 -4.32 -11.14
C SER A 365 31.17 -5.20 -11.37
N ARG A 366 32.05 -4.88 -12.29
CA ARG A 366 33.28 -5.64 -12.67
C ARG A 366 34.13 -6.20 -11.52
N LYS A 367 33.79 -5.95 -10.27
CA LYS A 367 34.44 -6.52 -9.08
C LYS A 367 33.43 -7.41 -8.37
N LYS A 368 33.84 -8.61 -8.01
CA LYS A 368 33.10 -9.54 -7.12
C LYS A 368 32.66 -8.90 -5.79
N THR A 369 32.97 -7.60 -5.58
CA THR A 369 32.66 -6.84 -4.37
C THR A 369 31.17 -6.49 -4.19
N ALA A 370 30.34 -6.57 -5.24
CA ALA A 370 28.90 -6.36 -5.14
C ALA A 370 28.14 -7.64 -4.74
N LEU A 371 28.76 -8.80 -4.91
CA LEU A 371 28.11 -10.09 -4.64
C LEU A 371 27.67 -10.25 -3.18
N PRO A 372 28.48 -9.90 -2.17
CA PRO A 372 28.02 -9.99 -0.78
C PRO A 372 26.82 -9.08 -0.47
N GLN A 373 26.78 -7.86 -1.03
CA GLN A 373 25.64 -6.96 -0.86
C GLN A 373 24.37 -7.53 -1.45
N ILE A 374 24.47 -8.10 -2.65
CA ILE A 374 23.35 -8.73 -3.35
C ILE A 374 22.85 -9.94 -2.56
N LEU A 375 23.75 -10.85 -2.17
CA LEU A 375 23.38 -12.07 -1.43
C LEU A 375 22.74 -11.75 -0.08
N VAL A 376 23.31 -10.81 0.69
CA VAL A 376 22.77 -10.45 2.00
C VAL A 376 21.41 -9.77 1.85
N SER A 377 21.27 -8.81 0.92
CA SER A 377 20.02 -8.06 0.76
C SER A 377 18.90 -8.93 0.21
N LEU A 378 19.16 -9.73 -0.82
CA LEU A 378 18.18 -10.68 -1.36
C LEU A 378 17.87 -11.80 -0.38
N GLY A 379 18.87 -12.24 0.40
CA GLY A 379 18.67 -13.23 1.46
C GLY A 379 17.70 -12.74 2.53
N PHE A 380 17.82 -11.50 3.00
CA PHE A 380 16.84 -10.90 3.92
C PHE A 380 15.46 -10.81 3.28
N ALA A 381 15.36 -10.36 2.03
CA ALA A 381 14.09 -10.28 1.33
C ALA A 381 13.41 -11.65 1.25
N LEU A 382 14.16 -12.69 0.85
CA LEU A 382 13.65 -14.05 0.77
C LEU A 382 13.19 -14.59 2.14
N VAL A 383 13.99 -14.40 3.20
CA VAL A 383 13.64 -14.85 4.55
C VAL A 383 12.34 -14.19 5.04
N ILE A 384 12.19 -12.88 4.80
CA ILE A 384 10.98 -12.15 5.18
C ILE A 384 9.77 -12.65 4.37
N CYS A 385 9.91 -12.82 3.04
CA CYS A 385 8.83 -13.37 2.21
C CYS A 385 8.43 -14.78 2.63
N LEU A 386 9.40 -15.67 2.90
CA LEU A 386 9.14 -17.03 3.37
C LEU A 386 8.47 -17.05 4.75
N TYR A 387 8.84 -16.15 5.66
CA TYR A 387 8.18 -16.00 6.94
C TYR A 387 6.70 -15.65 6.77
N PHE A 388 6.38 -14.61 5.98
CA PHE A 388 4.99 -14.22 5.72
C PHE A 388 4.22 -15.29 4.94
N ALA A 389 4.87 -15.96 4.00
CA ALA A 389 4.26 -17.08 3.30
C ALA A 389 3.94 -18.24 4.26
N ALA A 390 4.84 -18.57 5.18
CA ALA A 390 4.62 -19.64 6.17
C ALA A 390 3.38 -19.37 7.02
N ILE A 391 3.18 -18.15 7.49
CA ILE A 391 1.97 -17.78 8.25
C ILE A 391 0.73 -17.60 7.38
N GLY A 392 0.82 -17.86 6.05
CA GLY A 392 -0.31 -17.77 5.13
C GLY A 392 -0.73 -16.35 4.74
N ARG A 393 0.10 -15.32 5.05
CA ARG A 393 -0.27 -13.91 4.82
C ARG A 393 0.89 -13.11 4.22
N LEU A 394 1.03 -13.21 2.91
CA LEU A 394 1.97 -12.37 2.14
C LEU A 394 1.19 -11.56 1.07
N PRO A 395 0.59 -10.42 1.43
CA PRO A 395 -0.05 -9.57 0.45
C PRO A 395 0.98 -9.02 -0.55
N GLU A 396 0.63 -9.02 -1.83
CA GLU A 396 1.52 -8.54 -2.92
C GLU A 396 2.01 -7.11 -2.66
N ARG A 397 1.15 -6.24 -2.09
CA ARG A 397 1.50 -4.86 -1.68
C ARG A 397 2.65 -4.79 -0.67
N VAL A 398 2.80 -5.80 0.18
CA VAL A 398 3.90 -5.89 1.16
C VAL A 398 5.14 -6.49 0.49
N GLU A 399 4.97 -7.56 -0.28
CA GLU A 399 6.05 -8.23 -1.02
C GLU A 399 6.78 -7.26 -1.95
N THR A 400 6.03 -6.42 -2.66
CA THR A 400 6.56 -5.38 -3.54
C THR A 400 7.58 -4.47 -2.82
N PHE A 401 7.25 -3.99 -1.62
CA PHE A 401 8.16 -3.11 -0.88
C PHE A 401 9.36 -3.84 -0.29
N ILE A 402 9.22 -5.11 0.11
CA ILE A 402 10.37 -5.94 0.51
C ILE A 402 11.42 -5.98 -0.61
N TRP A 403 10.99 -6.23 -1.85
CA TRP A 403 11.88 -6.26 -3.00
C TRP A 403 12.43 -4.88 -3.38
N LEU A 404 11.64 -3.81 -3.32
CA LEU A 404 12.11 -2.44 -3.59
C LEU A 404 13.13 -1.96 -2.55
N TYR A 405 12.95 -2.28 -1.26
CA TYR A 405 13.93 -1.99 -0.22
C TYR A 405 15.22 -2.75 -0.46
N SER A 406 15.13 -4.03 -0.83
CA SER A 406 16.29 -4.86 -1.16
C SER A 406 17.11 -4.26 -2.31
N LEU A 407 16.47 -3.92 -3.43
CA LEU A 407 17.12 -3.29 -4.58
C LEU A 407 17.76 -1.95 -4.21
N SER A 408 17.06 -1.14 -3.43
CA SER A 408 17.57 0.16 -2.97
C SER A 408 18.82 0.00 -2.11
N ALA A 409 18.84 -0.97 -1.20
CA ALA A 409 20.01 -1.28 -0.37
C ALA A 409 21.20 -1.73 -1.21
N ILE A 410 20.98 -2.60 -2.20
CA ILE A 410 22.02 -3.05 -3.13
C ILE A 410 22.61 -1.85 -3.88
N PHE A 411 21.77 -1.03 -4.51
CA PHE A 411 22.21 0.07 -5.36
C PHE A 411 22.90 1.20 -4.58
N LEU A 412 22.42 1.50 -3.37
CA LEU A 412 23.05 2.47 -2.49
C LEU A 412 24.41 2.00 -1.97
N SER A 413 24.59 0.72 -1.68
CA SER A 413 25.83 0.17 -1.15
C SER A 413 26.96 0.08 -2.18
N ILE A 414 26.66 0.13 -3.48
CA ILE A 414 27.67 0.10 -4.53
C ILE A 414 28.47 1.40 -4.54
N LYS A 415 29.80 1.29 -4.52
CA LYS A 415 30.70 2.42 -4.49
C LYS A 415 30.48 3.34 -5.69
N HIS A 416 30.29 4.62 -5.43
CA HIS A 416 30.30 5.68 -6.42
C HIS A 416 31.72 6.27 -6.47
N ASN A 417 32.52 5.93 -7.49
CA ASN A 417 33.90 6.38 -7.61
C ASN A 417 34.04 7.81 -8.16
N ALA A 418 32.94 8.46 -8.55
CA ALA A 418 32.99 9.65 -9.40
C ALA A 418 33.05 10.98 -8.65
N TYR A 419 32.74 11.04 -7.37
CA TYR A 419 32.67 12.30 -6.64
C TYR A 419 33.25 12.18 -5.22
N ASP A 420 34.55 11.94 -5.11
CA ASP A 420 35.28 12.53 -4.00
C ASP A 420 35.30 14.05 -4.32
N ASN A 421 34.32 14.79 -3.80
CA ASN A 421 34.37 16.22 -3.71
C ASN A 421 35.63 16.52 -2.91
N ASP A 422 36.67 16.99 -3.59
CA ASP A 422 37.76 17.72 -2.92
C ASP A 422 37.11 18.86 -2.14
N PRO A 423 37.28 18.93 -0.81
CA PRO A 423 36.72 20.01 0.00
C PRO A 423 37.03 21.42 -0.54
N ASN A 424 38.04 21.56 -1.39
CA ASN A 424 38.45 22.80 -2.01
C ASN A 424 37.79 23.12 -3.35
N GLY A 425 36.78 22.32 -3.80
CA GLY A 425 36.01 22.64 -5.00
C GLY A 425 36.78 22.47 -6.32
N THR A 426 38.03 22.02 -6.29
CA THR A 426 38.83 21.75 -7.48
C THR A 426 38.37 20.46 -8.11
N ARG A 427 37.49 20.57 -9.13
CA ARG A 427 37.09 19.44 -9.97
C ARG A 427 38.34 18.82 -10.58
N LYS A 428 38.80 17.66 -10.07
CA LYS A 428 39.72 16.83 -10.84
C LYS A 428 39.05 16.53 -12.18
N LYS A 429 39.58 17.08 -13.26
CA LYS A 429 39.17 16.72 -14.62
C LYS A 429 39.32 15.21 -14.75
N LEU A 430 38.18 14.51 -14.86
CA LEU A 430 38.16 13.08 -15.21
C LEU A 430 38.99 12.90 -16.48
N THR A 431 39.89 11.93 -16.48
CA THR A 431 40.65 11.58 -17.70
C THR A 431 39.65 11.07 -18.76
N GLU A 432 39.88 11.44 -20.03
CA GLU A 432 38.98 11.13 -21.16
C GLU A 432 38.46 9.68 -21.20
N PRO A 433 39.26 8.62 -20.97
CA PRO A 433 38.75 7.24 -20.99
C PRO A 433 37.77 6.94 -19.83
N TYR A 434 37.83 7.65 -18.72
CA TYR A 434 36.92 7.49 -17.59
C TYR A 434 35.57 8.16 -17.87
N LYS A 435 35.58 9.35 -18.50
CA LYS A 435 34.37 10.04 -18.96
C LYS A 435 33.59 9.20 -19.95
N THR A 436 34.24 8.65 -20.98
CA THR A 436 33.59 7.86 -22.02
C THR A 436 32.89 6.63 -21.43
N ARG A 437 33.49 5.98 -20.46
CA ARG A 437 32.97 4.78 -19.83
C ARG A 437 31.78 5.05 -18.91
N GLU A 438 31.82 6.11 -18.10
CA GLU A 438 30.69 6.52 -17.26
C GLU A 438 29.52 7.01 -18.10
N VAL A 439 29.81 7.73 -19.16
CA VAL A 439 28.82 8.17 -20.13
C VAL A 439 28.13 6.96 -20.79
N LEU A 440 28.91 5.97 -21.23
CA LEU A 440 28.33 4.75 -21.83
C LEU A 440 27.45 3.98 -20.84
N ALA A 441 27.89 3.81 -19.59
CA ALA A 441 27.11 3.16 -18.55
C ALA A 441 25.84 3.94 -18.21
N SER A 442 25.91 5.28 -18.22
CA SER A 442 24.77 6.18 -18.00
C SER A 442 23.78 6.12 -19.15
N THR A 443 24.27 6.08 -20.40
CA THR A 443 23.44 5.94 -21.60
C THR A 443 22.74 4.59 -21.63
N THR A 444 23.44 3.52 -21.27
CA THR A 444 22.82 2.18 -21.13
C THR A 444 21.73 2.19 -20.06
N GLY A 445 21.97 2.82 -18.91
CA GLY A 445 20.98 2.95 -17.85
C GLY A 445 19.74 3.71 -18.31
N LEU A 446 19.92 4.85 -19.00
CA LEU A 446 18.81 5.61 -19.57
C LEU A 446 18.02 4.81 -20.62
N LEU A 447 18.72 4.12 -21.52
CA LEU A 447 18.06 3.28 -22.55
C LEU A 447 17.27 2.14 -21.89
N THR A 448 17.85 1.48 -20.89
CA THR A 448 17.15 0.42 -20.15
C THR A 448 15.90 0.98 -19.45
N TRP A 449 16.01 2.16 -18.84
CA TRP A 449 14.86 2.84 -18.23
C TRP A 449 13.80 3.21 -19.29
N VAL A 450 14.19 3.81 -20.41
CA VAL A 450 13.27 4.16 -21.52
C VAL A 450 12.53 2.92 -22.03
N VAL A 451 13.24 1.81 -22.25
CA VAL A 451 12.62 0.55 -22.68
C VAL A 451 11.67 0.01 -21.63
N ALA A 452 12.06 0.02 -20.35
CA ALA A 452 11.19 -0.41 -19.27
C ALA A 452 9.93 0.46 -19.17
N THR A 453 10.08 1.78 -19.23
CA THR A 453 8.96 2.73 -19.22
C THR A 453 8.04 2.54 -20.43
N LEU A 454 8.59 2.32 -21.62
CA LEU A 454 7.78 2.03 -22.82
C LEU A 454 7.01 0.72 -22.67
N LEU A 455 7.61 -0.34 -22.14
CA LEU A 455 6.91 -1.58 -21.86
C LEU A 455 5.80 -1.40 -20.85
N VAL A 456 6.05 -0.67 -19.78
CA VAL A 456 5.03 -0.33 -18.77
C VAL A 456 3.90 0.48 -19.42
N LEU A 457 4.20 1.47 -20.25
CA LEU A 457 3.19 2.25 -20.99
C LEU A 457 2.36 1.37 -21.92
N ILE A 458 2.98 0.48 -22.69
CA ILE A 458 2.28 -0.47 -23.57
C ILE A 458 1.28 -1.33 -22.78
N LEU A 459 1.66 -1.80 -21.60
CA LEU A 459 0.79 -2.58 -20.72
C LEU A 459 -0.31 -1.73 -20.05
N THR A 460 -0.07 -0.44 -19.90
CA THR A 460 -0.96 0.52 -19.22
C THR A 460 -1.99 1.15 -20.15
N VAL A 461 -1.59 1.49 -21.39
CA VAL A 461 -2.45 2.17 -22.38
C VAL A 461 -3.80 1.47 -22.62
N PRO A 462 -3.89 0.11 -22.70
CA PRO A 462 -5.19 -0.55 -22.85
C PRO A 462 -6.15 -0.33 -21.68
N LYS A 463 -5.65 0.07 -20.51
CA LYS A 463 -6.43 0.35 -19.30
C LYS A 463 -6.76 1.84 -19.15
N PHE A 464 -6.34 2.65 -20.11
CA PHE A 464 -6.51 4.10 -20.09
C PHE A 464 -7.99 4.48 -20.28
N ASN A 465 -8.55 5.18 -19.32
CA ASN A 465 -9.91 5.68 -19.39
C ASN A 465 -9.93 7.23 -19.37
N PRO A 466 -10.03 7.89 -20.53
CA PRO A 466 -10.04 9.36 -20.60
C PRO A 466 -11.25 9.99 -19.90
N ALA A 467 -12.35 9.26 -19.72
CA ALA A 467 -13.51 9.74 -18.98
C ALA A 467 -13.19 10.01 -17.50
N LEU A 468 -12.20 9.31 -16.94
CA LEU A 468 -11.75 9.54 -15.58
C LEU A 468 -11.12 10.92 -15.40
N LEU A 469 -10.33 11.39 -16.36
CA LEU A 469 -9.75 12.73 -16.29
C LEU A 469 -10.85 13.80 -16.35
N SER A 470 -11.83 13.63 -17.24
CA SER A 470 -13.00 14.51 -17.29
C SER A 470 -13.76 14.51 -15.98
N ALA A 471 -13.94 13.34 -15.40
CA ALA A 471 -14.58 13.17 -14.11
C ALA A 471 -13.80 13.83 -12.96
N TYR A 472 -12.47 13.78 -12.96
CA TYR A 472 -11.64 14.49 -11.97
C TYR A 472 -11.68 16.03 -12.15
N LEU A 473 -11.84 16.51 -13.36
CA LEU A 473 -11.85 17.95 -13.66
C LEU A 473 -13.24 18.60 -13.53
N ASN A 474 -14.30 17.89 -13.82
CA ASN A 474 -15.67 18.38 -13.81
C ASN A 474 -16.42 17.95 -12.54
N GLN A 475 -16.66 18.89 -11.64
CA GLN A 475 -17.26 18.63 -10.33
C GLN A 475 -18.68 18.05 -10.40
N ASP A 476 -19.47 18.44 -11.41
CA ASP A 476 -20.89 18.07 -11.54
C ASP A 476 -21.12 16.69 -12.18
N THR A 477 -20.11 16.12 -12.85
CA THR A 477 -20.23 14.84 -13.57
C THR A 477 -19.54 13.68 -12.83
N PHE A 478 -19.05 13.92 -11.62
CA PHE A 478 -18.22 12.97 -10.89
C PHE A 478 -18.99 11.88 -10.13
N ARG A 479 -20.31 11.93 -10.15
CA ARG A 479 -21.07 10.71 -9.85
C ARG A 479 -21.00 9.87 -11.13
N PRO A 480 -20.19 8.81 -11.23
CA PRO A 480 -20.41 7.87 -12.30
C PRO A 480 -21.89 7.47 -12.20
N ASN A 481 -22.55 7.31 -13.30
CA ASN A 481 -23.85 6.67 -13.36
C ASN A 481 -23.64 5.20 -12.99
N ASP A 482 -23.29 4.97 -11.73
CA ASP A 482 -23.17 3.63 -11.17
C ASP A 482 -24.55 3.27 -10.63
N PRO A 483 -25.20 2.25 -11.19
CA PRO A 483 -26.53 1.86 -10.79
C PRO A 483 -26.62 1.48 -9.30
N ALA A 484 -25.56 0.95 -8.70
CA ALA A 484 -25.54 0.63 -7.28
C ALA A 484 -25.57 1.90 -6.42
N THR A 485 -24.75 2.91 -6.77
CA THR A 485 -24.75 4.20 -6.07
C THR A 485 -26.04 4.98 -6.30
N GLU A 486 -26.61 4.90 -7.52
CA GLU A 486 -27.92 5.50 -7.80
C GLU A 486 -29.02 4.86 -6.95
N TYR A 487 -29.00 3.52 -6.84
CA TYR A 487 -29.95 2.80 -6.01
C TYR A 487 -29.76 3.16 -4.52
N ALA A 488 -28.54 3.17 -4.04
CA ALA A 488 -28.17 3.54 -2.67
C ALA A 488 -28.56 4.98 -2.28
N SER A 489 -28.70 5.86 -3.27
CA SER A 489 -29.03 7.29 -3.09
C SER A 489 -30.54 7.59 -3.17
N ARG A 490 -31.39 6.58 -3.39
CA ARG A 490 -32.84 6.77 -3.47
C ARG A 490 -33.41 7.20 -2.13
N ASP A 491 -34.33 8.14 -2.18
CA ASP A 491 -35.09 8.60 -1.01
C ASP A 491 -36.47 7.95 -0.99
N ASP A 492 -36.51 6.62 -0.83
CA ASP A 492 -37.73 5.81 -0.81
C ASP A 492 -38.06 5.27 0.60
N GLY A 493 -37.38 5.77 1.62
CA GLY A 493 -37.55 5.38 3.02
C GLY A 493 -36.94 4.02 3.38
N LYS A 494 -36.27 3.33 2.45
CA LYS A 494 -35.64 2.04 2.72
C LYS A 494 -34.32 2.19 3.45
N ILE A 495 -34.04 1.23 4.33
CA ILE A 495 -32.71 1.01 4.91
C ILE A 495 -32.10 -0.16 4.15
N LEU A 496 -30.96 0.10 3.52
CA LEU A 496 -30.29 -0.85 2.67
C LEU A 496 -29.13 -1.49 3.43
N VAL A 497 -29.17 -2.80 3.59
CA VAL A 497 -28.08 -3.59 4.17
C VAL A 497 -27.34 -4.29 3.04
N TRP A 498 -26.11 -3.87 2.81
CA TRP A 498 -25.28 -4.37 1.72
C TRP A 498 -24.46 -5.58 2.15
N GLY A 499 -24.36 -6.57 1.27
CA GLY A 499 -23.35 -7.60 1.38
C GLY A 499 -21.94 -6.98 1.38
N THR A 500 -20.97 -7.65 1.97
CA THR A 500 -19.62 -7.11 2.15
C THR A 500 -18.91 -6.81 0.84
N ALA A 501 -19.03 -7.69 -0.17
CA ALA A 501 -18.45 -7.44 -1.50
C ALA A 501 -19.29 -6.49 -2.36
N SER A 502 -20.63 -6.45 -2.16
CA SER A 502 -21.54 -5.57 -2.90
C SER A 502 -21.39 -4.10 -2.49
N TYR A 503 -21.01 -3.85 -1.25
CA TYR A 503 -20.79 -2.50 -0.75
C TYR A 503 -19.66 -1.78 -1.49
N PHE A 504 -18.64 -2.50 -1.95
CA PHE A 504 -17.52 -1.93 -2.72
C PHE A 504 -17.95 -1.27 -4.04
N ASP A 505 -19.03 -1.73 -4.66
CA ASP A 505 -19.53 -1.10 -5.89
C ASP A 505 -20.13 0.28 -5.64
N VAL A 506 -20.66 0.50 -4.44
CA VAL A 506 -21.14 1.82 -3.98
C VAL A 506 -19.98 2.77 -3.68
N GLU A 507 -18.87 2.22 -3.19
CA GLU A 507 -17.70 2.96 -2.76
C GLU A 507 -16.93 3.62 -3.90
N HIS A 508 -16.83 2.97 -5.04
CA HIS A 508 -16.10 3.49 -6.22
C HIS A 508 -16.64 4.82 -6.76
N ALA A 509 -17.81 5.26 -6.30
CA ALA A 509 -18.39 6.54 -6.66
C ALA A 509 -17.76 7.74 -5.94
N TYR A 510 -17.08 7.52 -4.83
CA TYR A 510 -16.58 8.58 -3.96
C TYR A 510 -15.05 8.67 -4.02
N ARG A 511 -14.53 9.82 -4.48
CA ARG A 511 -13.10 10.06 -4.65
C ARG A 511 -12.66 11.35 -3.93
N LEU A 512 -11.60 11.98 -4.39
CA LEU A 512 -10.98 13.15 -3.76
C LEU A 512 -11.93 14.29 -3.36
N LYS A 513 -13.09 14.42 -4.03
CA LYS A 513 -13.98 15.57 -3.87
C LYS A 513 -15.27 15.30 -3.10
N PHE A 514 -15.63 14.04 -2.88
CA PHE A 514 -16.94 13.73 -2.30
C PHE A 514 -16.83 12.71 -1.19
N LEU A 515 -17.27 13.13 -0.02
CA LEU A 515 -17.67 12.23 1.04
C LEU A 515 -19.20 12.10 1.01
N PRO A 516 -19.78 10.92 1.24
CA PRO A 516 -21.22 10.73 1.27
C PRO A 516 -21.88 11.62 2.34
N SER A 517 -23.14 11.95 2.15
CA SER A 517 -23.91 12.72 3.15
C SER A 517 -24.24 11.87 4.36
N GLU A 518 -24.56 12.50 5.49
CA GLU A 518 -25.05 11.80 6.69
C GLU A 518 -26.31 10.99 6.39
N ASP A 519 -27.23 11.54 5.61
CA ASP A 519 -28.46 10.86 5.18
C ASP A 519 -28.16 9.60 4.37
N PHE A 520 -27.22 9.66 3.43
CA PHE A 520 -26.77 8.48 2.69
C PHE A 520 -26.22 7.40 3.63
N LEU A 521 -25.35 7.78 4.57
CA LEU A 521 -24.71 6.84 5.48
C LEU A 521 -25.71 6.18 6.43
N SER A 522 -26.73 6.92 6.92
CA SER A 522 -27.75 6.40 7.82
C SER A 522 -28.68 5.38 7.15
N LYS A 523 -28.83 5.42 5.84
CA LYS A 523 -29.68 4.51 5.06
C LYS A 523 -28.91 3.32 4.47
N ASN A 524 -27.59 3.36 4.44
CA ASN A 524 -26.74 2.33 3.84
C ASN A 524 -25.86 1.69 4.91
N LEU A 525 -26.27 0.53 5.38
CA LEU A 525 -25.57 -0.29 6.35
C LEU A 525 -24.88 -1.47 5.63
N PHE A 526 -24.02 -2.18 6.32
CA PHE A 526 -23.33 -3.36 5.78
C PHE A 526 -23.26 -4.51 6.80
N LEU A 527 -23.10 -5.74 6.29
CA LEU A 527 -23.16 -6.96 7.10
C LEU A 527 -21.94 -7.21 7.99
N GLY A 528 -20.93 -6.36 7.95
CA GLY A 528 -19.71 -6.56 8.74
C GLY A 528 -18.51 -5.83 8.17
N GLY A 529 -17.35 -6.45 8.24
CA GLY A 529 -16.09 -5.86 7.84
C GLY A 529 -15.24 -5.41 9.02
N TRP A 530 -14.07 -4.80 8.76
CA TRP A 530 -13.16 -4.39 9.82
C TRP A 530 -13.65 -3.16 10.61
N THR A 531 -14.58 -2.39 10.06
CA THR A 531 -15.22 -1.25 10.75
C THR A 531 -16.38 -1.68 11.64
N ASP A 532 -16.73 -2.96 11.62
CA ASP A 532 -17.78 -3.47 12.50
C ASP A 532 -17.40 -3.23 13.97
N ARG A 533 -18.39 -2.88 14.79
CA ARG A 533 -18.22 -2.44 16.20
C ARG A 533 -17.42 -1.15 16.40
N ALA A 534 -16.95 -0.47 15.35
CA ALA A 534 -16.40 0.88 15.52
C ALA A 534 -17.44 1.82 16.13
N PRO A 535 -17.07 2.74 17.03
CA PRO A 535 -18.01 3.68 17.64
C PRO A 535 -18.91 4.36 16.62
N TYR A 536 -18.35 4.91 15.55
CA TYR A 536 -19.11 5.53 14.47
C TYR A 536 -20.03 4.56 13.70
N THR A 537 -19.68 3.29 13.58
CA THR A 537 -20.54 2.28 12.94
C THR A 537 -21.72 1.94 13.84
N MET A 538 -21.47 1.77 15.15
CA MET A 538 -22.51 1.49 16.11
C MET A 538 -23.49 2.65 16.25
N ALA A 539 -22.99 3.88 16.35
CA ALA A 539 -23.83 5.06 16.41
C ALA A 539 -24.67 5.26 15.11
N ASN A 540 -24.12 4.90 13.95
CA ASN A 540 -24.88 4.94 12.69
C ASN A 540 -26.00 3.88 12.66
N ARG A 541 -25.74 2.68 13.16
CA ARG A 541 -26.75 1.59 13.30
C ARG A 541 -27.85 1.97 14.30
N GLU A 542 -27.50 2.64 15.39
CA GLU A 542 -28.48 3.15 16.37
C GLU A 542 -29.41 4.17 15.72
N ARG A 543 -28.92 5.09 14.90
CA ARG A 543 -29.74 6.03 14.13
C ARG A 543 -30.72 5.32 13.19
N ALA A 544 -30.31 4.21 12.61
CA ALA A 544 -31.15 3.37 11.75
C ALA A 544 -32.10 2.45 12.55
N ASN A 545 -32.06 2.44 13.88
CA ASN A 545 -32.72 1.45 14.75
C ASN A 545 -32.36 -0.01 14.37
N MET A 546 -31.10 -0.25 14.02
CA MET A 546 -30.58 -1.54 13.58
C MET A 546 -29.22 -1.85 14.23
N THR A 547 -29.12 -1.73 15.55
CA THR A 547 -27.87 -2.02 16.30
C THR A 547 -27.36 -3.44 16.01
N ASN A 548 -28.27 -4.43 16.03
CA ASN A 548 -28.04 -5.77 15.48
C ASN A 548 -28.63 -5.83 14.06
N VAL A 549 -27.77 -5.80 13.05
CA VAL A 549 -28.21 -5.70 11.66
C VAL A 549 -28.91 -6.99 11.18
N ILE A 550 -28.41 -8.17 11.61
CA ILE A 550 -29.01 -9.46 11.23
C ILE A 550 -30.43 -9.56 11.77
N ARG A 551 -30.63 -9.30 13.05
CA ARG A 551 -31.95 -9.27 13.69
C ARG A 551 -32.82 -8.15 13.10
N GLY A 552 -32.24 -6.98 12.86
CA GLY A 552 -32.92 -5.83 12.29
C GLY A 552 -33.47 -6.05 10.88
N LEU A 553 -32.85 -6.90 10.06
CA LEU A 553 -33.39 -7.30 8.76
C LEU A 553 -34.74 -8.01 8.84
N ALA A 554 -35.01 -8.71 9.96
CA ALA A 554 -36.29 -9.35 10.22
C ALA A 554 -37.30 -8.40 10.87
N GLU A 555 -36.88 -7.58 11.84
CA GLU A 555 -37.76 -6.77 12.67
C GLU A 555 -38.13 -5.42 12.04
N ASN A 556 -37.22 -4.83 11.23
CA ASN A 556 -37.46 -3.52 10.64
C ASN A 556 -38.19 -3.66 9.28
N PRO A 557 -39.44 -3.16 9.16
CA PRO A 557 -40.22 -3.27 7.93
C PRO A 557 -39.58 -2.55 6.72
N ASP A 558 -38.70 -1.59 6.97
CA ASP A 558 -38.05 -0.81 5.92
C ASP A 558 -36.64 -1.31 5.56
N ALA A 559 -36.15 -2.38 6.23
CA ALA A 559 -34.85 -2.96 5.97
C ALA A 559 -34.87 -3.97 4.82
N TYR A 560 -33.87 -3.90 3.95
CA TYR A 560 -33.68 -4.77 2.79
C TYR A 560 -32.23 -5.19 2.67
N LEU A 561 -31.98 -6.47 2.37
CA LEU A 561 -30.65 -6.98 2.05
C LEU A 561 -30.38 -6.79 0.57
N ILE A 562 -29.21 -6.25 0.23
CA ILE A 562 -28.74 -6.07 -1.16
C ILE A 562 -27.46 -6.86 -1.37
N ILE A 563 -27.44 -7.66 -2.43
CA ILE A 563 -26.28 -8.47 -2.83
C ILE A 563 -26.02 -8.38 -4.33
N GLU A 564 -24.78 -8.54 -4.72
CA GLU A 564 -24.37 -8.80 -6.10
C GLU A 564 -24.41 -10.33 -6.33
N GLU A 565 -25.30 -10.80 -7.23
CA GLU A 565 -25.65 -12.21 -7.36
C GLU A 565 -24.48 -13.12 -7.74
N HIS A 566 -23.54 -12.62 -8.53
CA HIS A 566 -22.40 -13.43 -8.98
C HIS A 566 -21.38 -13.68 -7.86
N ARG A 567 -21.15 -12.69 -7.02
CA ARG A 567 -20.17 -12.76 -5.91
C ARG A 567 -20.78 -13.30 -4.62
N GLU A 568 -22.02 -12.93 -4.33
CA GLU A 568 -22.65 -13.10 -3.01
C GLU A 568 -23.99 -13.83 -3.06
N GLY A 569 -24.29 -14.57 -4.14
CA GLY A 569 -25.59 -15.25 -4.31
C GLY A 569 -25.97 -16.25 -3.21
N HIS A 570 -25.04 -16.66 -2.37
CA HIS A 570 -25.27 -17.54 -1.21
C HIS A 570 -25.70 -16.76 0.06
N LEU A 571 -25.43 -15.45 0.13
CA LEU A 571 -25.68 -14.65 1.35
C LEU A 571 -27.14 -14.60 1.80
N PRO A 572 -28.16 -14.52 0.93
CA PRO A 572 -29.55 -14.52 1.40
C PRO A 572 -29.89 -15.77 2.23
N ASN A 573 -29.39 -16.94 1.82
CA ASN A 573 -29.62 -18.18 2.56
C ASN A 573 -28.84 -18.20 3.89
N LEU A 574 -27.61 -17.72 3.90
CA LEU A 574 -26.79 -17.63 5.12
C LEU A 574 -27.45 -16.67 6.13
N VAL A 575 -27.84 -15.46 5.69
CA VAL A 575 -28.52 -14.49 6.56
C VAL A 575 -29.85 -15.06 7.08
N LEU A 576 -30.63 -15.75 6.23
CA LEU A 576 -31.85 -16.40 6.66
C LEU A 576 -31.59 -17.48 7.71
N SER A 577 -30.57 -18.33 7.50
CA SER A 577 -30.18 -19.37 8.46
C SER A 577 -29.84 -18.78 9.83
N LEU A 578 -29.00 -17.74 9.87
CA LEU A 578 -28.66 -17.04 11.11
C LEU A 578 -29.89 -16.46 11.81
N ILE A 579 -30.84 -15.88 11.05
CA ILE A 579 -32.09 -15.35 11.60
C ILE A 579 -32.97 -16.49 12.15
N GLN A 580 -33.07 -17.62 11.44
CA GLN A 580 -33.87 -18.75 11.87
C GLN A 580 -33.28 -19.45 13.10
N GLU A 581 -31.97 -19.58 13.17
CA GLU A 581 -31.28 -20.24 14.28
C GLU A 581 -31.37 -19.43 15.58
N HIS A 582 -31.22 -18.11 15.50
CA HIS A 582 -31.06 -17.29 16.69
C HIS A 582 -32.30 -16.49 17.09
N TYR A 583 -33.24 -16.19 16.15
CA TYR A 583 -34.33 -15.27 16.43
C TYR A 583 -35.70 -15.77 16.02
N TYR A 584 -35.89 -16.10 14.74
CA TYR A 584 -37.21 -16.38 14.16
C TYR A 584 -37.20 -17.68 13.34
N PRO A 585 -37.45 -18.84 13.95
CA PRO A 585 -37.35 -20.16 13.25
C PRO A 585 -38.21 -20.27 11.99
N ASN A 586 -39.30 -19.49 11.91
CA ASN A 586 -40.22 -19.51 10.78
C ASN A 586 -39.98 -18.40 9.77
N ALA A 587 -38.92 -17.61 9.94
CA ALA A 587 -38.59 -16.52 9.01
C ALA A 587 -38.40 -17.06 7.59
N THR A 588 -38.75 -16.24 6.62
CA THR A 588 -38.55 -16.52 5.20
C THR A 588 -37.89 -15.35 4.54
N ILE A 589 -37.24 -15.55 3.40
CA ILE A 589 -36.62 -14.47 2.63
C ILE A 589 -37.12 -14.52 1.19
N GLU A 590 -37.51 -13.40 0.64
CA GLU A 590 -38.00 -13.27 -0.74
C GLU A 590 -37.22 -12.20 -1.51
N LYS A 591 -36.94 -12.48 -2.77
CA LYS A 591 -36.38 -11.52 -3.70
C LYS A 591 -37.49 -10.59 -4.18
N VAL A 592 -37.38 -9.29 -3.88
CA VAL A 592 -38.43 -8.31 -4.19
C VAL A 592 -38.10 -7.45 -5.41
N GLU A 593 -36.82 -7.23 -5.69
CA GLU A 593 -36.37 -6.37 -6.79
C GLU A 593 -35.02 -6.86 -7.32
N SER A 594 -34.66 -6.47 -8.53
CA SER A 594 -33.29 -6.58 -9.05
C SER A 594 -32.98 -5.45 -10.01
N PHE A 595 -31.71 -5.08 -10.07
CA PHE A 595 -31.21 -4.07 -10.98
C PHE A 595 -29.84 -4.48 -11.55
N LYS A 596 -29.48 -3.90 -12.70
CA LYS A 596 -28.18 -4.17 -13.34
C LYS A 596 -27.12 -3.24 -12.78
N GLY A 597 -25.93 -3.77 -12.51
CA GLY A 597 -24.74 -3.00 -12.20
C GLY A 597 -24.04 -2.48 -13.45
N LYS A 598 -22.84 -1.98 -13.27
CA LYS A 598 -22.02 -1.38 -14.34
C LYS A 598 -21.45 -2.41 -15.30
N GLY A 599 -21.08 -3.58 -14.79
CA GLY A 599 -20.52 -4.66 -15.59
C GLY A 599 -21.60 -5.53 -16.26
N PRO A 600 -21.27 -6.23 -17.34
CA PRO A 600 -22.25 -7.04 -18.08
C PRO A 600 -22.81 -8.22 -17.28
N LYS A 601 -22.08 -8.64 -16.22
CA LYS A 601 -22.49 -9.73 -15.32
C LYS A 601 -23.04 -9.24 -14.00
N ASP A 602 -22.85 -7.96 -13.66
CA ASP A 602 -23.24 -7.42 -12.38
C ASP A 602 -24.78 -7.31 -12.33
N THR A 603 -25.37 -8.10 -11.50
CA THR A 603 -26.80 -8.07 -11.20
C THR A 603 -26.95 -8.02 -9.70
N PHE A 604 -27.56 -6.95 -9.22
CA PHE A 604 -27.91 -6.78 -7.82
C PHE A 604 -29.32 -7.29 -7.59
N SER A 605 -29.53 -7.95 -6.47
CA SER A 605 -30.83 -8.36 -6.00
C SER A 605 -31.12 -7.82 -4.61
N VAL A 606 -32.37 -7.42 -4.43
CA VAL A 606 -32.91 -6.84 -3.20
C VAL A 606 -33.81 -7.86 -2.57
N TRP A 607 -33.54 -8.17 -1.32
CA TRP A 607 -34.21 -9.21 -0.58
C TRP A 607 -34.91 -8.68 0.66
N LYS A 608 -36.06 -9.23 0.98
CA LYS A 608 -36.84 -8.88 2.17
C LYS A 608 -37.02 -10.10 3.05
N VAL A 609 -36.70 -9.96 4.33
CA VAL A 609 -37.02 -10.98 5.36
C VAL A 609 -38.46 -10.77 5.83
N ARG A 610 -39.16 -11.87 6.06
CA ARG A 610 -40.51 -11.91 6.60
C ARG A 610 -40.54 -12.87 7.81
N ILE A 611 -41.14 -12.43 8.90
CA ILE A 611 -41.32 -13.19 10.14
C ILE A 611 -42.77 -13.60 10.34
#